data_71557c567de389c1f2d0b06172c9b855
#
_entry.id   71557c567de389c1f2d0b06172c9b855
#
_cell.length_a   1.000
_cell.length_b   1.000
_cell.length_c   1.000
_cell.angle_alpha   90.00
_cell.angle_beta   90.00
_cell.angle_gamma   90.00
#
_symmetry.space_group_name_H-M   'P 1'
#
loop_
_entity.id
_entity.type
_entity.pdbx_description
1 polymer ?
#
loop_
_entity_poly.entity_id
_entity_poly.type
_entity_poly.pdbx_seq_one_letter_code
_entity_poly.pdbx_strand_id
1 'polypeptide(L)'
;MSSEPNTSTTQPPPPPPLNFIAVLREMLRASDKVSDLIFSPGRPPQIELAGKLVPVRIAGLEKLTPAHTAGIAKLIIGNQPTPLESLEKSGSADLSFSVPGDARFRVNIFKQRGTHAIVMRVIPMRPPRFSDFNLPEQLREIVDIKNGIVLVTGPTGSGKSSTLAAIIDLINEIHSYHIVTIEDPIEFLHTHKSSTIHQRELHSDTPSFAIALRAALRQAPKVILVGEMRDRETIEVALEAAETGHLVLSTLHTIDASKTVDRIIGVFPKNEEKVIRTRIAQSFRFIVSQRLIPLPDGKGRIAAIEILKSTMRTREYIEKGESEGKSLIDAMEQGDQDGMQTFDTVIEHFIRDDVVSIETALPYATNQNNLLLKIADLAGAPKPQRPEEPARDETSMLDLIEP
;
A
#
# COMPACT_ATOMS: atom_id res chain seq x y z
N MET A 1 -50.76 -25.91 59.92
CA MET A 1 -50.01 -24.69 59.63
C MET A 1 -48.56 -25.09 59.39
N SER A 2 -48.22 -25.35 58.12
CA SER A 2 -46.88 -25.80 57.71
C SER A 2 -46.22 -24.56 57.01
N SER A 3 -45.14 -24.06 57.66
CA SER A 3 -44.32 -22.98 57.11
C SER A 3 -43.30 -23.55 56.15
N GLU A 4 -43.42 -23.22 54.84
CA GLU A 4 -42.39 -23.49 53.81
C GLU A 4 -41.18 -22.55 54.04
N PRO A 5 -39.93 -23.01 53.87
CA PRO A 5 -38.75 -22.16 53.91
C PRO A 5 -38.56 -21.45 52.57
N ASN A 6 -38.53 -20.14 52.63
CA ASN A 6 -38.27 -19.22 51.52
C ASN A 6 -36.78 -19.33 51.11
N THR A 7 -36.46 -20.12 50.08
CA THR A 7 -35.13 -20.19 49.49
C THR A 7 -34.94 -19.01 48.54
N SER A 8 -34.38 -17.92 49.05
CA SER A 8 -33.90 -16.80 48.22
C SER A 8 -32.70 -17.28 47.40
N THR A 9 -32.90 -17.57 46.12
CA THR A 9 -31.84 -17.76 45.13
C THR A 9 -31.15 -16.42 44.89
N THR A 10 -30.04 -16.18 45.59
CA THR A 10 -29.12 -15.08 45.26
C THR A 10 -28.50 -15.38 43.92
N GLN A 11 -28.90 -14.63 42.90
CA GLN A 11 -28.20 -14.62 41.63
C GLN A 11 -26.73 -14.19 41.89
N PRO A 12 -25.74 -14.90 41.30
CA PRO A 12 -24.35 -14.48 41.40
C PRO A 12 -24.18 -13.07 40.87
N PRO A 13 -23.32 -12.24 41.47
CA PRO A 13 -23.11 -10.88 40.98
C PRO A 13 -22.68 -10.90 39.51
N PRO A 14 -23.13 -9.92 38.69
CA PRO A 14 -22.72 -9.84 37.31
C PRO A 14 -21.17 -9.81 37.24
N PRO A 15 -20.58 -10.52 36.26
CA PRO A 15 -19.13 -10.52 36.10
C PRO A 15 -18.64 -9.06 35.92
N PRO A 16 -17.45 -8.75 36.48
CA PRO A 16 -16.90 -7.40 36.34
C PRO A 16 -16.80 -6.99 34.85
N PRO A 17 -16.99 -5.72 34.53
CA PRO A 17 -16.94 -5.25 33.16
C PRO A 17 -15.59 -5.64 32.51
N LEU A 18 -15.64 -6.20 31.32
CA LEU A 18 -14.45 -6.62 30.56
C LEU A 18 -13.49 -5.45 30.37
N ASN A 19 -12.30 -5.51 30.97
CA ASN A 19 -11.23 -4.57 30.68
C ASN A 19 -10.59 -4.93 29.34
N PHE A 20 -11.20 -4.49 28.24
CA PHE A 20 -10.77 -4.85 26.88
C PHE A 20 -9.33 -4.41 26.58
N ILE A 21 -8.89 -3.26 27.09
CA ILE A 21 -7.50 -2.78 26.96
C ILE A 21 -6.50 -3.77 27.59
N ALA A 22 -6.83 -4.30 28.77
CA ALA A 22 -5.98 -5.30 29.41
C ALA A 22 -5.92 -6.60 28.60
N VAL A 23 -7.04 -7.01 28.00
CA VAL A 23 -7.10 -8.16 27.09
C VAL A 23 -6.17 -7.95 25.89
N LEU A 24 -6.25 -6.81 25.22
CA LEU A 24 -5.39 -6.49 24.08
C LEU A 24 -3.90 -6.49 24.46
N ARG A 25 -3.56 -5.91 25.62
CA ARG A 25 -2.18 -5.91 26.13
C ARG A 25 -1.65 -7.32 26.36
N GLU A 26 -2.47 -8.19 26.95
CA GLU A 26 -2.09 -9.58 27.19
C GLU A 26 -1.88 -10.35 25.89
N MET A 27 -2.74 -10.14 24.89
CA MET A 27 -2.61 -10.75 23.57
C MET A 27 -1.34 -10.27 22.84
N LEU A 28 -1.00 -8.99 22.93
CA LEU A 28 0.22 -8.43 22.32
C LEU A 28 1.51 -8.91 23.00
N ARG A 29 1.48 -9.17 24.33
CA ARG A 29 2.64 -9.69 25.07
C ARG A 29 3.02 -11.12 24.67
N ALA A 30 2.12 -11.85 24.02
CA ALA A 30 2.39 -13.22 23.62
C ALA A 30 3.56 -13.35 22.63
N SER A 31 3.77 -12.34 21.77
CA SER A 31 4.91 -12.27 20.83
C SER A 31 4.99 -10.88 20.17
N ASP A 32 6.22 -10.43 19.89
CA ASP A 32 6.46 -9.21 19.07
C ASP A 32 6.07 -9.38 17.59
N LYS A 33 5.72 -10.61 17.17
CA LYS A 33 5.37 -10.95 15.77
C LYS A 33 3.87 -11.17 15.57
N VAL A 34 3.03 -10.71 16.50
CA VAL A 34 1.58 -10.77 16.34
C VAL A 34 1.15 -9.87 15.18
N SER A 35 0.49 -10.45 14.17
CA SER A 35 -0.04 -9.72 13.02
C SER A 35 -1.51 -9.33 13.20
N ASP A 36 -2.32 -10.26 13.67
CA ASP A 36 -3.75 -10.06 13.79
C ASP A 36 -4.28 -10.66 15.11
N LEU A 37 -5.32 -10.02 15.68
CA LEU A 37 -6.08 -10.49 16.83
C LEU A 37 -7.50 -10.83 16.37
N ILE A 38 -8.03 -11.97 16.79
CA ILE A 38 -9.33 -12.47 16.35
C ILE A 38 -10.21 -12.79 17.55
N PHE A 39 -11.42 -12.24 17.54
CA PHE A 39 -12.45 -12.50 18.53
C PHE A 39 -13.68 -13.10 17.84
N SER A 40 -13.93 -14.38 18.07
CA SER A 40 -15.03 -15.11 17.46
C SER A 40 -15.81 -15.90 18.51
N PRO A 41 -17.15 -15.90 18.48
CA PRO A 41 -17.94 -16.71 19.40
C PRO A 41 -17.59 -18.19 19.31
N GLY A 42 -17.54 -18.85 20.45
CA GLY A 42 -17.23 -20.28 20.54
C GLY A 42 -15.74 -20.62 20.59
N ARG A 43 -14.86 -19.65 20.46
CA ARG A 43 -13.40 -19.77 20.57
C ARG A 43 -12.85 -18.86 21.68
N PRO A 44 -11.68 -19.16 22.26
CA PRO A 44 -10.93 -18.15 23.04
C PRO A 44 -10.45 -17.03 22.12
N PRO A 45 -10.02 -15.88 22.66
CA PRO A 45 -9.26 -14.89 21.89
C PRO A 45 -8.06 -15.55 21.20
N GLN A 46 -7.80 -15.19 19.94
CA GLN A 46 -6.74 -15.78 19.15
C GLN A 46 -5.84 -14.69 18.57
N ILE A 47 -4.56 -15.00 18.41
CA ILE A 47 -3.59 -14.18 17.68
C ILE A 47 -3.12 -14.95 16.45
N GLU A 48 -2.71 -14.21 15.42
CA GLU A 48 -2.02 -14.79 14.28
C GLU A 48 -0.52 -14.60 14.43
N LEU A 49 0.22 -15.72 14.34
CA LEU A 49 1.69 -15.77 14.35
C LEU A 49 2.18 -16.54 13.14
N ALA A 50 2.90 -15.88 12.25
CA ALA A 50 3.48 -16.50 11.05
C ALA A 50 2.45 -17.30 10.22
N GLY A 51 1.24 -16.76 10.02
CA GLY A 51 0.16 -17.38 9.25
C GLY A 51 -0.62 -18.46 10.01
N LYS A 52 -0.41 -18.64 11.32
CA LYS A 52 -1.13 -19.63 12.15
C LYS A 52 -1.88 -18.97 13.29
N LEU A 53 -3.12 -19.40 13.50
CA LEU A 53 -3.93 -18.93 14.63
C LEU A 53 -3.56 -19.68 15.91
N VAL A 54 -3.21 -18.92 16.94
CA VAL A 54 -2.82 -19.44 18.26
C VAL A 54 -3.79 -18.89 19.30
N PRO A 55 -4.43 -19.73 20.15
CA PRO A 55 -5.29 -19.28 21.21
C PRO A 55 -4.50 -18.64 22.35
N VAL A 56 -5.01 -17.51 22.87
CA VAL A 56 -4.47 -16.86 24.06
C VAL A 56 -5.37 -17.18 25.27
N ARG A 57 -4.77 -17.68 26.35
CA ARG A 57 -5.49 -18.00 27.58
C ARG A 57 -5.68 -16.74 28.42
N ILE A 58 -6.92 -16.26 28.50
CA ILE A 58 -7.29 -15.11 29.33
C ILE A 58 -8.38 -15.55 30.26
N ALA A 59 -8.17 -15.34 31.58
CA ALA A 59 -9.12 -15.74 32.62
C ALA A 59 -10.51 -15.11 32.37
N GLY A 60 -11.54 -15.95 32.37
CA GLY A 60 -12.93 -15.55 32.07
C GLY A 60 -13.27 -15.42 30.59
N LEU A 61 -12.32 -15.65 29.67
CA LEU A 61 -12.51 -15.63 28.22
C LEU A 61 -12.04 -16.93 27.54
N GLU A 62 -12.08 -18.06 28.26
CA GLU A 62 -11.72 -19.37 27.73
C GLU A 62 -12.56 -19.76 26.50
N LYS A 63 -13.77 -19.20 26.41
CA LYS A 63 -14.67 -19.33 25.27
C LYS A 63 -15.52 -18.09 25.17
N LEU A 64 -15.31 -17.31 24.09
CA LEU A 64 -16.11 -16.12 23.84
C LEU A 64 -17.57 -16.47 23.55
N THR A 65 -18.48 -15.75 24.18
CA THR A 65 -19.92 -15.83 23.89
C THR A 65 -20.34 -14.76 22.87
N PRO A 66 -21.53 -14.89 22.24
CA PRO A 66 -22.09 -13.82 21.42
C PRO A 66 -22.19 -12.47 22.16
N ALA A 67 -22.47 -12.50 23.45
CA ALA A 67 -22.52 -11.29 24.29
C ALA A 67 -21.13 -10.64 24.45
N HIS A 68 -20.09 -11.44 24.61
CA HIS A 68 -18.71 -10.94 24.68
C HIS A 68 -18.33 -10.22 23.38
N THR A 69 -18.54 -10.84 22.22
CA THR A 69 -18.18 -10.20 20.94
C THR A 69 -19.04 -9.00 20.61
N ALA A 70 -20.32 -9.00 20.97
CA ALA A 70 -21.19 -7.80 20.83
C ALA A 70 -20.71 -6.66 21.73
N GLY A 71 -20.32 -6.97 22.98
CA GLY A 71 -19.74 -5.99 23.92
C GLY A 71 -18.43 -5.41 23.43
N ILE A 72 -17.53 -6.24 22.90
CA ILE A 72 -16.26 -5.79 22.28
C ILE A 72 -16.52 -4.90 21.08
N ALA A 73 -17.43 -5.31 20.16
CA ALA A 73 -17.82 -4.50 19.01
C ALA A 73 -18.32 -3.11 19.42
N LYS A 74 -19.19 -3.05 20.43
CA LYS A 74 -19.71 -1.79 20.96
C LYS A 74 -18.61 -0.91 21.59
N LEU A 75 -17.66 -1.50 22.32
CA LEU A 75 -16.51 -0.77 22.88
C LEU A 75 -15.62 -0.18 21.81
N ILE A 76 -15.35 -0.92 20.74
CA ILE A 76 -14.50 -0.48 19.63
C ILE A 76 -15.17 0.61 18.82
N ILE A 77 -16.45 0.44 18.47
CA ILE A 77 -17.21 1.45 17.69
C ILE A 77 -17.42 2.72 18.52
N GLY A 78 -17.65 2.59 19.82
CA GLY A 78 -17.95 3.73 20.68
C GLY A 78 -19.15 4.54 20.19
N ASN A 79 -18.97 5.83 20.00
CA ASN A 79 -20.01 6.75 19.53
C ASN A 79 -19.85 7.13 18.04
N GLN A 80 -19.07 6.39 17.26
CA GLN A 80 -18.85 6.70 15.85
C GLN A 80 -20.09 6.29 15.01
N PRO A 81 -20.79 7.24 14.34
CA PRO A 81 -22.03 6.92 13.63
C PRO A 81 -21.77 6.11 12.36
N THR A 82 -20.74 6.44 11.59
CA THR A 82 -20.45 5.80 10.29
C THR A 82 -20.18 4.30 10.41
N PRO A 83 -19.29 3.80 11.30
CA PRO A 83 -19.10 2.36 11.48
C PRO A 83 -20.37 1.64 11.98
N LEU A 84 -21.14 2.31 12.85
CA LEU A 84 -22.39 1.73 13.36
C LEU A 84 -23.41 1.55 12.23
N GLU A 85 -23.62 2.59 11.41
CA GLU A 85 -24.52 2.50 10.26
C GLU A 85 -24.06 1.46 9.23
N SER A 86 -22.74 1.39 8.97
CA SER A 86 -22.17 0.40 8.06
C SER A 86 -22.43 -1.01 8.55
N LEU A 87 -22.18 -1.28 9.84
CA LEU A 87 -22.43 -2.60 10.46
C LEU A 87 -23.91 -2.99 10.42
N GLU A 88 -24.81 -2.02 10.57
CA GLU A 88 -26.26 -2.27 10.50
C GLU A 88 -26.72 -2.55 9.06
N LYS A 89 -26.29 -1.75 8.09
CA LYS A 89 -26.76 -1.79 6.68
C LYS A 89 -26.08 -2.87 5.86
N SER A 90 -24.74 -2.98 5.96
CA SER A 90 -23.94 -3.92 5.15
C SER A 90 -23.50 -5.18 5.89
N GLY A 91 -23.66 -5.22 7.22
CA GLY A 91 -23.19 -6.33 8.04
C GLY A 91 -21.70 -6.34 8.33
N SER A 92 -20.96 -5.29 7.92
CA SER A 92 -19.54 -5.13 8.17
C SER A 92 -19.21 -3.66 8.42
N ALA A 93 -18.19 -3.41 9.25
CA ALA A 93 -17.64 -2.08 9.51
C ALA A 93 -16.11 -2.15 9.62
N ASP A 94 -15.44 -1.24 8.91
CA ASP A 94 -14.01 -1.01 9.01
C ASP A 94 -13.76 0.27 9.81
N LEU A 95 -12.82 0.22 10.76
CA LEU A 95 -12.43 1.36 11.57
C LEU A 95 -11.04 1.15 12.17
N SER A 96 -10.48 2.22 12.72
CA SER A 96 -9.23 2.16 13.50
C SER A 96 -9.52 2.18 14.99
N PHE A 97 -8.72 1.45 15.77
CA PHE A 97 -8.75 1.45 17.22
C PHE A 97 -7.35 1.63 17.78
N SER A 98 -7.17 2.54 18.74
CA SER A 98 -5.86 2.81 19.33
C SER A 98 -5.87 2.51 20.83
N VAL A 99 -4.81 1.87 21.31
CA VAL A 99 -4.46 1.78 22.73
C VAL A 99 -3.28 2.74 22.94
N PRO A 100 -3.51 3.91 23.56
CA PRO A 100 -2.48 4.94 23.68
C PRO A 100 -1.20 4.38 24.31
N GLY A 101 -0.06 4.59 23.63
CA GLY A 101 1.25 4.14 24.08
C GLY A 101 1.58 2.67 23.80
N ASP A 102 0.62 1.83 23.40
CA ASP A 102 0.83 0.39 23.22
C ASP A 102 0.69 -0.06 21.75
N ALA A 103 -0.46 0.25 21.12
CA ALA A 103 -0.74 -0.25 19.77
C ALA A 103 -1.85 0.56 19.06
N ARG A 104 -1.85 0.50 17.74
CA ARG A 104 -2.96 0.88 16.87
C ARG A 104 -3.38 -0.33 16.05
N PHE A 105 -4.67 -0.42 15.78
CA PHE A 105 -5.25 -1.53 15.02
C PHE A 105 -6.13 -1.02 13.90
N ARG A 106 -6.04 -1.66 12.74
CA ARG A 106 -7.09 -1.67 11.74
C ARG A 106 -8.08 -2.76 12.13
N VAL A 107 -9.34 -2.40 12.29
CA VAL A 107 -10.37 -3.31 12.82
C VAL A 107 -11.44 -3.52 11.76
N ASN A 108 -11.78 -4.78 11.50
CA ASN A 108 -12.98 -5.16 10.78
C ASN A 108 -13.93 -5.89 11.75
N ILE A 109 -15.13 -5.35 11.90
CA ILE A 109 -16.23 -5.96 12.66
C ILE A 109 -17.27 -6.44 11.67
N PHE A 110 -17.69 -7.70 11.75
CA PHE A 110 -18.68 -8.24 10.83
C PHE A 110 -19.68 -9.17 11.48
N LYS A 111 -20.88 -9.23 10.89
CA LYS A 111 -21.94 -10.14 11.30
C LYS A 111 -21.71 -11.52 10.69
N GLN A 112 -21.83 -12.55 11.50
CA GLN A 112 -21.78 -13.95 11.09
C GLN A 112 -22.79 -14.78 11.91
N ARG A 113 -23.68 -15.54 11.26
CA ARG A 113 -24.69 -16.41 11.93
C ARG A 113 -25.44 -15.70 13.07
N GLY A 114 -25.85 -14.45 12.85
CA GLY A 114 -26.57 -13.64 13.84
C GLY A 114 -25.72 -13.12 15.02
N THR A 115 -24.40 -13.27 14.96
CA THR A 115 -23.46 -12.79 15.98
C THR A 115 -22.37 -11.91 15.35
N HIS A 116 -21.55 -11.25 16.17
CA HIS A 116 -20.43 -10.45 15.69
C HIS A 116 -19.10 -11.24 15.80
N ALA A 117 -18.22 -11.05 14.83
CA ALA A 117 -16.82 -11.40 14.91
C ALA A 117 -15.96 -10.16 14.64
N ILE A 118 -14.75 -10.11 15.21
CA ILE A 118 -13.85 -8.98 15.11
C ILE A 118 -12.47 -9.48 14.72
N VAL A 119 -11.87 -8.85 13.72
CA VAL A 119 -10.47 -9.02 13.35
C VAL A 119 -9.77 -7.69 13.50
N MET A 120 -8.65 -7.69 14.23
CA MET A 120 -7.86 -6.50 14.50
C MET A 120 -6.43 -6.73 14.03
N ARG A 121 -6.02 -6.06 12.94
CA ARG A 121 -4.65 -6.08 12.46
C ARG A 121 -3.81 -5.09 13.21
N VAL A 122 -2.67 -5.54 13.72
CA VAL A 122 -1.71 -4.69 14.42
C VAL A 122 -1.02 -3.77 13.42
N ILE A 123 -1.09 -2.46 13.66
CA ILE A 123 -0.36 -1.45 12.88
C ILE A 123 0.97 -1.19 13.58
N PRO A 124 2.11 -1.30 12.87
CA PRO A 124 3.42 -1.03 13.43
C PRO A 124 3.51 0.37 14.05
N MET A 125 4.00 0.47 15.28
CA MET A 125 4.15 1.72 16.03
C MET A 125 5.32 2.59 15.54
N ARG A 126 6.14 2.07 14.65
CA ARG A 126 7.26 2.79 14.05
C ARG A 126 7.26 2.55 12.55
N PRO A 127 7.43 3.61 11.75
CA PRO A 127 7.64 3.44 10.33
C PRO A 127 8.96 2.68 10.09
N PRO A 128 9.05 1.94 8.99
CA PRO A 128 10.33 1.36 8.57
C PRO A 128 11.32 2.46 8.23
N ARG A 129 12.59 2.22 8.47
CA ARG A 129 13.67 3.12 8.06
C ARG A 129 14.06 2.86 6.61
N PHE A 130 14.63 3.86 5.97
CA PHE A 130 15.17 3.70 4.62
C PHE A 130 16.23 2.58 4.55
N SER A 131 17.03 2.42 5.60
CA SER A 131 18.06 1.36 5.74
C SER A 131 17.49 -0.05 5.96
N ASP A 132 16.22 -0.19 6.35
CA ASP A 132 15.61 -1.49 6.63
C ASP A 132 15.25 -2.23 5.31
N PHE A 133 15.27 -1.50 4.20
CA PHE A 133 15.01 -2.02 2.87
C PHE A 133 16.23 -1.82 1.97
N ASN A 134 16.39 -2.70 1.02
CA ASN A 134 17.41 -2.52 -0.03
C ASN A 134 16.90 -1.53 -1.10
N LEU A 135 16.59 -0.30 -0.67
CA LEU A 135 16.14 0.76 -1.57
C LEU A 135 17.33 1.37 -2.31
N PRO A 136 17.21 1.65 -3.61
CA PRO A 136 18.24 2.37 -4.36
C PRO A 136 18.57 3.73 -3.75
N GLU A 137 19.87 4.06 -3.64
CA GLU A 137 20.32 5.32 -3.06
C GLU A 137 19.77 6.55 -3.79
N GLN A 138 19.47 6.44 -5.07
CA GLN A 138 18.84 7.48 -5.89
C GLN A 138 17.50 7.98 -5.30
N LEU A 139 16.79 7.15 -4.54
CA LEU A 139 15.55 7.56 -3.90
C LEU A 139 15.77 8.54 -2.74
N ARG A 140 16.99 8.66 -2.22
CA ARG A 140 17.31 9.70 -1.22
C ARG A 140 17.20 11.11 -1.77
N GLU A 141 17.37 11.29 -3.08
CA GLU A 141 17.20 12.60 -3.72
C GLU A 141 15.78 13.17 -3.53
N ILE A 142 14.79 12.30 -3.31
CA ILE A 142 13.40 12.70 -3.07
C ILE A 142 13.29 13.61 -1.83
N VAL A 143 14.15 13.41 -0.85
CA VAL A 143 14.14 14.16 0.42
C VAL A 143 14.39 15.67 0.21
N ASP A 144 15.18 16.03 -0.80
CA ASP A 144 15.55 17.41 -1.09
C ASP A 144 14.67 18.09 -2.14
N ILE A 145 13.68 17.39 -2.67
CA ILE A 145 12.74 17.94 -3.65
C ILE A 145 11.83 18.95 -2.95
N LYS A 146 11.77 20.17 -3.52
CA LYS A 146 10.99 21.26 -2.94
C LYS A 146 9.51 21.23 -3.33
N ASN A 147 9.20 20.80 -4.56
CA ASN A 147 7.86 20.73 -5.10
C ASN A 147 7.76 19.72 -6.23
N GLY A 148 6.57 19.30 -6.53
CA GLY A 148 6.26 18.36 -7.61
C GLY A 148 5.61 17.08 -7.07
N ILE A 149 5.45 16.09 -7.94
CA ILE A 149 4.81 14.81 -7.62
C ILE A 149 5.82 13.68 -7.67
N VAL A 150 5.82 12.86 -6.63
CA VAL A 150 6.53 11.59 -6.55
C VAL A 150 5.48 10.48 -6.39
N LEU A 151 5.52 9.50 -7.28
CA LEU A 151 4.59 8.38 -7.28
C LEU A 151 5.33 7.08 -6.97
N VAL A 152 4.80 6.30 -6.02
CA VAL A 152 5.25 4.93 -5.78
C VAL A 152 4.16 3.97 -6.25
N THR A 153 4.48 3.11 -7.20
CA THR A 153 3.49 2.27 -7.91
C THR A 153 3.83 0.79 -7.84
N GLY A 154 2.86 -0.05 -8.16
CA GLY A 154 3.01 -1.50 -8.12
C GLY A 154 1.74 -2.20 -7.63
N PRO A 155 1.66 -3.53 -7.75
CA PRO A 155 0.52 -4.31 -7.28
C PRO A 155 0.33 -4.21 -5.75
N THR A 156 -0.81 -4.68 -5.28
CA THR A 156 -1.06 -4.79 -3.83
C THR A 156 -0.01 -5.69 -3.20
N GLY A 157 0.54 -5.26 -2.06
CA GLY A 157 1.59 -6.02 -1.35
C GLY A 157 3.00 -5.87 -1.93
N SER A 158 3.25 -4.94 -2.89
CA SER A 158 4.60 -4.67 -3.43
C SER A 158 5.46 -3.76 -2.54
N GLY A 159 4.96 -3.30 -1.39
CA GLY A 159 5.74 -2.49 -0.44
C GLY A 159 5.63 -0.98 -0.64
N LYS A 160 4.67 -0.47 -1.44
CA LYS A 160 4.51 0.97 -1.72
C LYS A 160 4.42 1.83 -0.45
N SER A 161 3.51 1.48 0.45
CA SER A 161 3.30 2.21 1.72
C SER A 161 4.54 2.17 2.60
N SER A 162 5.24 1.05 2.63
CA SER A 162 6.50 0.91 3.38
C SER A 162 7.60 1.82 2.83
N THR A 163 7.74 1.91 1.50
CA THR A 163 8.71 2.81 0.85
C THR A 163 8.35 4.26 1.09
N LEU A 164 7.08 4.65 0.95
CA LEU A 164 6.65 6.02 1.26
C LEU A 164 6.83 6.37 2.73
N ALA A 165 6.51 5.44 3.64
CA ALA A 165 6.74 5.64 5.07
C ALA A 165 8.23 5.85 5.39
N ALA A 166 9.13 5.08 4.76
CA ALA A 166 10.57 5.24 4.92
C ALA A 166 11.08 6.59 4.36
N ILE A 167 10.55 7.05 3.22
CA ILE A 167 10.88 8.36 2.64
C ILE A 167 10.37 9.49 3.57
N ILE A 168 9.12 9.40 4.04
CA ILE A 168 8.55 10.39 4.98
C ILE A 168 9.35 10.42 6.28
N ASP A 169 9.75 9.26 6.82
CA ASP A 169 10.54 9.18 8.04
C ASP A 169 11.92 9.83 7.86
N LEU A 170 12.54 9.63 6.70
CA LEU A 170 13.81 10.27 6.36
C LEU A 170 13.68 11.80 6.20
N ILE A 171 12.61 12.29 5.54
CA ILE A 171 12.30 13.73 5.47
C ILE A 171 12.10 14.30 6.87
N ASN A 172 11.38 13.59 7.73
CA ASN A 172 11.10 13.95 9.11
C ASN A 172 12.37 14.02 9.99
N GLU A 173 13.38 13.23 9.68
CA GLU A 173 14.68 13.28 10.38
C GLU A 173 15.53 14.49 9.95
N ILE A 174 15.57 14.77 8.64
CA ILE A 174 16.51 15.71 8.05
C ILE A 174 15.97 17.14 8.07
N HIS A 175 14.70 17.34 7.79
CA HIS A 175 14.09 18.64 7.57
C HIS A 175 13.12 19.06 8.68
N SER A 176 13.05 20.36 8.94
CA SER A 176 12.06 20.97 9.87
C SER A 176 10.83 21.44 9.10
N TYR A 177 10.04 20.50 8.59
CA TYR A 177 8.88 20.76 7.76
C TYR A 177 7.57 20.47 8.50
N HIS A 178 6.49 21.06 8.00
CA HIS A 178 5.14 20.55 8.28
C HIS A 178 4.78 19.53 7.21
N ILE A 179 4.49 18.30 7.62
CA ILE A 179 4.11 17.16 6.79
C ILE A 179 2.67 16.81 7.11
N VAL A 180 1.83 16.67 6.09
CA VAL A 180 0.45 16.20 6.23
C VAL A 180 0.28 14.91 5.47
N THR A 181 -0.25 13.88 6.10
CA THR A 181 -0.63 12.65 5.41
C THR A 181 -2.16 12.49 5.41
N ILE A 182 -2.68 11.91 4.34
CA ILE A 182 -4.10 11.60 4.15
C ILE A 182 -4.14 10.14 3.68
N GLU A 183 -4.67 9.25 4.50
CA GLU A 183 -4.51 7.80 4.33
C GLU A 183 -5.84 7.04 4.50
N ASP A 184 -5.93 5.82 3.95
CA ASP A 184 -7.14 4.98 4.04
C ASP A 184 -6.80 3.49 4.15
N PRO A 185 -6.61 3.00 5.39
CA PRO A 185 -6.33 3.72 6.64
C PRO A 185 -4.85 4.09 6.81
N ILE A 186 -4.48 4.68 7.94
CA ILE A 186 -3.08 4.89 8.34
C ILE A 186 -2.39 3.53 8.53
N GLU A 187 -1.30 3.29 7.76
CA GLU A 187 -0.55 2.01 7.82
C GLU A 187 0.66 2.06 8.75
N PHE A 188 1.23 3.23 9.00
CA PHE A 188 2.36 3.44 9.92
C PHE A 188 2.16 4.70 10.74
N LEU A 189 2.51 4.65 12.02
CA LEU A 189 2.47 5.84 12.87
C LEU A 189 3.82 6.55 12.85
N HIS A 190 3.80 7.80 12.44
CA HIS A 190 4.97 8.67 12.49
C HIS A 190 4.99 9.49 13.77
N THR A 191 6.14 9.50 14.44
CA THR A 191 6.40 10.42 15.56
C THR A 191 7.00 11.71 15.03
N HIS A 192 6.73 12.85 15.69
CA HIS A 192 7.43 14.08 15.38
C HIS A 192 8.92 13.93 15.69
N LYS A 193 9.77 14.32 14.74
CA LYS A 193 11.24 14.38 14.88
C LYS A 193 11.69 15.83 14.66
N SER A 194 12.43 16.10 13.60
CA SER A 194 12.74 17.46 13.17
C SER A 194 11.54 18.16 12.54
N SER A 195 10.67 17.39 11.89
CA SER A 195 9.42 17.86 11.30
C SER A 195 8.22 17.64 12.23
N THR A 196 7.13 18.38 11.96
CA THR A 196 5.82 18.12 12.56
C THR A 196 4.96 17.36 11.54
N ILE A 197 4.46 16.18 11.92
CA ILE A 197 3.62 15.34 11.05
C ILE A 197 2.20 15.29 11.61
N HIS A 198 1.20 15.58 10.75
CA HIS A 198 -0.21 15.36 11.02
C HIS A 198 -0.74 14.30 10.06
N GLN A 199 -1.23 13.19 10.60
CA GLN A 199 -1.80 12.08 9.84
C GLN A 199 -3.32 12.15 9.96
N ARG A 200 -4.01 12.13 8.81
CA ARG A 200 -5.46 12.17 8.72
C ARG A 200 -5.96 10.89 8.05
N GLU A 201 -6.90 10.24 8.68
CA GLU A 201 -7.50 9.00 8.18
C GLU A 201 -8.86 9.28 7.53
N LEU A 202 -9.11 8.67 6.37
CA LEU A 202 -10.42 8.72 5.74
C LEU A 202 -11.49 8.11 6.65
N HIS A 203 -12.70 8.59 6.50
CA HIS A 203 -13.89 8.18 7.24
C HIS A 203 -13.85 8.50 8.75
N SER A 204 -12.67 8.72 9.32
CA SER A 204 -12.47 9.12 10.71
C SER A 204 -12.27 10.63 10.85
N ASP A 205 -11.29 11.18 10.13
CA ASP A 205 -10.86 12.58 10.22
C ASP A 205 -11.33 13.43 9.03
N THR A 206 -11.67 12.77 7.92
CA THR A 206 -12.07 13.43 6.67
C THR A 206 -12.91 12.51 5.80
N PRO A 207 -13.88 13.03 5.03
CA PRO A 207 -14.77 12.20 4.21
C PRO A 207 -14.14 11.71 2.90
N SER A 208 -13.13 12.42 2.35
CA SER A 208 -12.49 12.04 1.08
C SER A 208 -11.08 12.60 0.95
N PHE A 209 -10.28 11.98 0.07
CA PHE A 209 -8.93 12.47 -0.28
C PHE A 209 -8.96 13.88 -0.84
N ALA A 210 -9.84 14.18 -1.79
CA ALA A 210 -9.93 15.50 -2.43
C ALA A 210 -10.26 16.61 -1.42
N ILE A 211 -11.23 16.38 -0.53
CA ILE A 211 -11.59 17.37 0.52
C ILE A 211 -10.44 17.59 1.49
N ALA A 212 -9.79 16.52 1.95
CA ALA A 212 -8.66 16.61 2.85
C ALA A 212 -7.47 17.33 2.20
N LEU A 213 -7.17 17.04 0.94
CA LEU A 213 -6.08 17.63 0.19
C LEU A 213 -6.29 19.14 -0.04
N ARG A 214 -7.51 19.55 -0.44
CA ARG A 214 -7.86 21.00 -0.51
C ARG A 214 -7.72 21.71 0.85
N ALA A 215 -8.07 21.03 1.92
CA ALA A 215 -7.89 21.59 3.26
C ALA A 215 -6.40 21.72 3.61
N ALA A 216 -5.58 20.74 3.24
CA ALA A 216 -4.13 20.71 3.48
C ALA A 216 -3.43 21.93 2.85
N LEU A 217 -3.84 22.39 1.66
CA LEU A 217 -3.27 23.58 1.00
C LEU A 217 -3.36 24.85 1.86
N ARG A 218 -4.27 24.89 2.84
CA ARG A 218 -4.41 26.02 3.80
C ARG A 218 -3.74 25.76 5.15
N GLN A 219 -3.03 24.62 5.28
CA GLN A 219 -2.36 24.24 6.52
C GLN A 219 -0.84 24.46 6.46
N ALA A 220 -0.35 25.14 5.40
CA ALA A 220 1.06 25.43 5.16
C ALA A 220 2.01 24.21 5.23
N PRO A 221 1.68 23.04 4.68
CA PRO A 221 2.59 21.91 4.63
C PRO A 221 3.70 22.15 3.59
N LYS A 222 4.84 21.52 3.79
CA LYS A 222 5.87 21.41 2.74
C LYS A 222 5.73 20.11 1.98
N VAL A 223 5.28 19.05 2.65
CA VAL A 223 5.09 17.72 2.10
C VAL A 223 3.67 17.25 2.39
N ILE A 224 3.01 16.69 1.39
CA ILE A 224 1.69 16.11 1.49
C ILE A 224 1.76 14.67 0.97
N LEU A 225 1.43 13.68 1.80
CA LEU A 225 1.18 12.32 1.37
C LEU A 225 -0.31 12.12 1.12
N VAL A 226 -0.66 11.71 -0.09
CA VAL A 226 -2.00 11.25 -0.46
C VAL A 226 -1.92 9.74 -0.66
N GLY A 227 -2.56 8.96 0.20
CA GLY A 227 -2.44 7.51 0.22
C GLY A 227 -2.57 6.89 -1.17
N GLU A 228 -3.56 7.33 -1.94
CA GLU A 228 -3.73 6.94 -3.34
C GLU A 228 -4.49 7.99 -4.16
N MET A 229 -4.21 8.03 -5.47
CA MET A 229 -4.90 8.90 -6.43
C MET A 229 -5.68 8.04 -7.42
N ARG A 230 -6.97 7.80 -7.16
CA ARG A 230 -7.83 6.94 -8.00
C ARG A 230 -8.77 7.71 -8.92
N ASP A 231 -9.18 8.88 -8.50
CA ASP A 231 -10.21 9.68 -9.14
C ASP A 231 -9.67 11.01 -9.67
N ARG A 232 -10.41 11.57 -10.63
CA ARG A 232 -10.05 12.82 -11.29
C ARG A 232 -9.88 13.98 -10.31
N GLU A 233 -10.80 14.13 -9.36
CA GLU A 233 -10.81 15.27 -8.44
C GLU A 233 -9.56 15.28 -7.56
N THR A 234 -9.19 14.12 -7.01
CA THR A 234 -7.97 13.95 -6.20
C THR A 234 -6.72 14.26 -7.02
N ILE A 235 -6.64 13.77 -8.28
CA ILE A 235 -5.50 14.02 -9.18
C ILE A 235 -5.40 15.51 -9.53
N GLU A 236 -6.50 16.18 -9.86
CA GLU A 236 -6.51 17.62 -10.15
C GLU A 236 -5.96 18.46 -9.00
N VAL A 237 -6.41 18.18 -7.76
CA VAL A 237 -5.94 18.89 -6.56
C VAL A 237 -4.49 18.56 -6.24
N ALA A 238 -4.03 17.33 -6.49
CA ALA A 238 -2.63 16.93 -6.31
C ALA A 238 -1.70 17.65 -7.29
N LEU A 239 -2.12 17.79 -8.56
CA LEU A 239 -1.38 18.60 -9.55
C LEU A 239 -1.31 20.06 -9.13
N GLU A 240 -2.44 20.66 -8.69
CA GLU A 240 -2.48 22.04 -8.18
C GLU A 240 -1.54 22.23 -6.99
N ALA A 241 -1.53 21.30 -6.03
CA ALA A 241 -0.62 21.31 -4.89
C ALA A 241 0.85 21.32 -5.33
N ALA A 242 1.20 20.46 -6.28
CA ALA A 242 2.57 20.37 -6.81
C ALA A 242 2.99 21.63 -7.56
N GLU A 243 2.10 22.22 -8.36
CA GLU A 243 2.31 23.45 -9.11
C GLU A 243 2.46 24.68 -8.17
N THR A 244 1.78 24.65 -7.01
CA THR A 244 1.81 25.74 -6.03
C THR A 244 2.89 25.63 -4.96
N GLY A 245 3.84 24.69 -5.12
CA GLY A 245 5.07 24.66 -4.32
C GLY A 245 5.13 23.58 -3.25
N HIS A 246 4.25 22.57 -3.28
CA HIS A 246 4.25 21.45 -2.34
C HIS A 246 4.91 20.21 -2.97
N LEU A 247 5.63 19.43 -2.16
CA LEU A 247 6.01 18.07 -2.53
C LEU A 247 4.82 17.14 -2.24
N VAL A 248 4.27 16.54 -3.28
CA VAL A 248 3.16 15.58 -3.17
C VAL A 248 3.70 14.17 -3.39
N LEU A 249 3.51 13.31 -2.41
CA LEU A 249 3.81 11.89 -2.47
C LEU A 249 2.52 11.11 -2.60
N SER A 250 2.45 10.11 -3.47
CA SER A 250 1.24 9.29 -3.59
C SER A 250 1.50 7.91 -4.16
N THR A 251 0.46 7.05 -4.16
CA THR A 251 0.52 5.72 -4.79
C THR A 251 -0.48 5.56 -5.92
N LEU A 252 -0.14 4.65 -6.85
CA LEU A 252 -1.08 4.05 -7.81
C LEU A 252 -0.85 2.54 -7.89
N HIS A 253 -1.88 1.81 -8.35
CA HIS A 253 -1.81 0.35 -8.55
C HIS A 253 -1.46 -0.03 -9.98
N THR A 254 -0.53 0.67 -10.60
CA THR A 254 -0.02 0.41 -11.94
C THR A 254 1.26 -0.40 -11.88
N ILE A 255 1.58 -1.12 -12.96
CA ILE A 255 2.66 -2.12 -12.98
C ILE A 255 4.03 -1.56 -13.38
N ASP A 256 4.07 -0.36 -13.97
CA ASP A 256 5.27 0.34 -14.45
C ASP A 256 5.02 1.85 -14.62
N ALA A 257 6.06 2.60 -14.96
CA ALA A 257 6.01 4.05 -15.08
C ALA A 257 5.17 4.53 -16.27
N SER A 258 5.27 3.89 -17.46
CA SER A 258 4.45 4.24 -18.63
C SER A 258 2.97 4.06 -18.34
N LYS A 259 2.59 2.89 -17.77
CA LYS A 259 1.21 2.62 -17.37
C LYS A 259 0.70 3.57 -16.27
N THR A 260 1.61 4.11 -15.46
CA THR A 260 1.27 5.12 -14.45
C THR A 260 0.85 6.42 -15.12
N VAL A 261 1.62 6.90 -16.08
CA VAL A 261 1.29 8.11 -16.86
C VAL A 261 -0.02 7.92 -17.62
N ASP A 262 -0.17 6.81 -18.33
CA ASP A 262 -1.41 6.47 -19.06
C ASP A 262 -2.63 6.43 -18.14
N ARG A 263 -2.48 5.85 -16.94
CA ARG A 263 -3.56 5.75 -15.95
C ARG A 263 -4.03 7.10 -15.46
N ILE A 264 -3.09 8.02 -15.18
CA ILE A 264 -3.43 9.38 -14.75
C ILE A 264 -4.16 10.12 -15.87
N ILE A 265 -3.62 10.06 -17.09
CA ILE A 265 -4.23 10.72 -18.26
C ILE A 265 -5.63 10.15 -18.54
N GLY A 266 -5.77 8.83 -18.46
CA GLY A 266 -6.99 8.10 -18.78
C GLY A 266 -8.20 8.38 -17.89
N VAL A 267 -8.05 9.06 -16.75
CA VAL A 267 -9.20 9.48 -15.91
C VAL A 267 -9.80 10.81 -16.37
N PHE A 268 -9.16 11.50 -17.33
CA PHE A 268 -9.62 12.77 -17.87
C PHE A 268 -10.31 12.58 -19.24
N PRO A 269 -11.25 13.48 -19.60
CA PRO A 269 -11.82 13.50 -20.92
C PRO A 269 -10.76 13.73 -22.01
N LYS A 270 -10.95 13.15 -23.19
CA LYS A 270 -9.98 13.26 -24.30
C LYS A 270 -9.65 14.70 -24.72
N ASN A 271 -10.60 15.60 -24.63
CA ASN A 271 -10.38 17.03 -24.94
C ASN A 271 -9.45 17.74 -23.96
N GLU A 272 -9.22 17.19 -22.76
CA GLU A 272 -8.30 17.72 -21.75
C GLU A 272 -6.93 17.04 -21.80
N GLU A 273 -6.78 15.95 -22.54
CA GLU A 273 -5.57 15.11 -22.55
C GLU A 273 -4.28 15.92 -22.72
N LYS A 274 -4.24 16.83 -23.70
CA LYS A 274 -3.06 17.64 -23.98
C LYS A 274 -2.66 18.53 -22.78
N VAL A 275 -3.64 19.15 -22.13
CA VAL A 275 -3.40 20.00 -20.96
C VAL A 275 -2.87 19.17 -19.78
N ILE A 276 -3.48 18.01 -19.55
CA ILE A 276 -3.08 17.11 -18.48
C ILE A 276 -1.68 16.55 -18.72
N ARG A 277 -1.34 16.14 -19.95
CA ARG A 277 0.03 15.72 -20.30
C ARG A 277 1.06 16.80 -19.97
N THR A 278 0.81 18.05 -20.35
CA THR A 278 1.70 19.16 -20.03
C THR A 278 1.82 19.38 -18.53
N ARG A 279 0.71 19.36 -17.78
CA ARG A 279 0.73 19.50 -16.31
C ARG A 279 1.52 18.38 -15.64
N ILE A 280 1.30 17.13 -16.03
CA ILE A 280 2.05 15.98 -15.50
C ILE A 280 3.53 16.14 -15.84
N ALA A 281 3.89 16.42 -17.09
CA ALA A 281 5.28 16.58 -17.52
C ALA A 281 6.04 17.63 -16.70
N GLN A 282 5.37 18.73 -16.32
CA GLN A 282 5.96 19.80 -15.52
C GLN A 282 6.04 19.47 -14.02
N SER A 283 5.05 18.74 -13.51
CA SER A 283 4.89 18.51 -12.08
C SER A 283 5.58 17.25 -11.58
N PHE A 284 5.69 16.17 -12.38
CA PHE A 284 6.31 14.95 -11.89
C PHE A 284 7.81 15.12 -11.62
N ARG A 285 8.31 14.39 -10.62
CA ARG A 285 9.73 14.32 -10.27
C ARG A 285 10.25 12.91 -10.35
N PHE A 286 9.54 11.96 -9.70
CA PHE A 286 9.85 10.53 -9.71
C PHE A 286 8.58 9.72 -9.93
N ILE A 287 8.70 8.64 -10.69
CA ILE A 287 7.79 7.50 -10.64
C ILE A 287 8.64 6.28 -10.30
N VAL A 288 8.32 5.67 -9.16
CA VAL A 288 9.03 4.53 -8.57
C VAL A 288 8.11 3.34 -8.62
N SER A 289 8.36 2.38 -9.50
CA SER A 289 7.54 1.18 -9.62
C SER A 289 8.20 0.02 -8.89
N GLN A 290 7.42 -0.82 -8.19
CA GLN A 290 7.95 -1.86 -7.31
C GLN A 290 7.35 -3.24 -7.57
N ARG A 291 8.23 -4.27 -7.61
CA ARG A 291 7.89 -5.69 -7.59
C ARG A 291 8.66 -6.37 -6.47
N LEU A 292 8.04 -7.29 -5.74
CA LEU A 292 8.72 -8.07 -4.70
C LEU A 292 8.98 -9.48 -5.20
N ILE A 293 10.25 -9.84 -5.34
CA ILE A 293 10.72 -11.15 -5.80
C ILE A 293 11.03 -12.01 -4.57
N PRO A 294 10.52 -13.25 -4.46
CA PRO A 294 10.87 -14.15 -3.37
C PRO A 294 12.37 -14.47 -3.36
N LEU A 295 12.96 -14.50 -2.16
CA LEU A 295 14.33 -14.95 -1.98
C LEU A 295 14.41 -16.50 -2.01
N PRO A 296 15.54 -17.07 -2.45
CA PRO A 296 15.71 -18.52 -2.57
C PRO A 296 15.53 -19.30 -1.28
N ASP A 297 15.82 -18.68 -0.13
CA ASP A 297 15.67 -19.29 1.20
C ASP A 297 14.20 -19.37 1.68
N GLY A 298 13.27 -18.80 0.91
CA GLY A 298 11.83 -18.73 1.25
C GLY A 298 11.50 -17.87 2.45
N LYS A 299 12.46 -17.13 3.04
CA LYS A 299 12.27 -16.36 4.28
C LYS A 299 12.08 -14.87 4.06
N GLY A 300 12.07 -14.43 2.82
CA GLY A 300 11.92 -13.02 2.52
C GLY A 300 11.63 -12.72 1.07
N ARG A 301 11.62 -11.43 0.75
CA ARG A 301 11.46 -10.91 -0.61
C ARG A 301 12.43 -9.75 -0.80
N ILE A 302 12.95 -9.59 -2.01
CA ILE A 302 13.72 -8.41 -2.42
C ILE A 302 12.88 -7.52 -3.33
N ALA A 303 13.03 -6.21 -3.20
CA ALA A 303 12.34 -5.25 -4.06
C ALA A 303 13.14 -5.03 -5.35
N ALA A 304 12.56 -5.41 -6.48
CA ALA A 304 12.98 -4.87 -7.77
C ALA A 304 12.26 -3.53 -7.96
N ILE A 305 13.04 -2.49 -8.24
CA ILE A 305 12.57 -1.12 -8.29
C ILE A 305 12.93 -0.52 -9.65
N GLU A 306 11.93 -0.06 -10.38
CA GLU A 306 12.05 0.76 -11.58
C GLU A 306 11.97 2.22 -11.18
N ILE A 307 12.85 3.07 -11.73
CA ILE A 307 12.92 4.49 -11.42
C ILE A 307 12.88 5.31 -12.71
N LEU A 308 11.82 6.10 -12.84
CA LEU A 308 11.71 7.15 -13.85
C LEU A 308 11.89 8.51 -13.18
N LYS A 309 12.86 9.31 -13.65
CA LYS A 309 13.08 10.68 -13.19
C LYS A 309 12.62 11.71 -14.22
N SER A 310 12.28 12.90 -13.72
CA SER A 310 11.94 14.06 -14.55
C SER A 310 13.21 14.66 -15.18
N THR A 311 13.44 14.36 -16.44
CA THR A 311 14.46 14.96 -17.31
C THR A 311 13.79 15.72 -18.45
N MET A 312 14.55 16.48 -19.25
CA MET A 312 13.99 17.11 -20.46
C MET A 312 13.38 16.08 -21.41
N ARG A 313 14.04 14.92 -21.58
CA ARG A 313 13.59 13.83 -22.44
C ARG A 313 12.30 13.19 -21.93
N THR A 314 12.24 12.81 -20.67
CA THR A 314 11.05 12.14 -20.10
C THR A 314 9.85 13.08 -20.07
N ARG A 315 10.05 14.38 -19.81
CA ARG A 315 8.99 15.39 -19.92
C ARG A 315 8.46 15.52 -21.34
N GLU A 316 9.36 15.55 -22.34
CA GLU A 316 8.94 15.61 -23.73
C GLU A 316 8.11 14.40 -24.15
N TYR A 317 8.50 13.17 -23.71
CA TYR A 317 7.76 11.95 -24.04
C TYR A 317 6.39 11.89 -23.37
N ILE A 318 6.27 12.40 -22.15
CA ILE A 318 4.96 12.53 -21.47
C ILE A 318 4.10 13.56 -22.18
N GLU A 319 4.64 14.73 -22.50
CA GLU A 319 3.90 15.84 -23.10
C GLU A 319 3.41 15.53 -24.52
N LYS A 320 4.28 14.95 -25.36
CA LYS A 320 3.97 14.65 -26.77
C LYS A 320 3.32 13.27 -26.97
N GLY A 321 3.40 12.41 -25.98
CA GLY A 321 3.07 10.99 -26.07
C GLY A 321 4.26 10.15 -26.54
N GLU A 322 4.23 8.87 -26.19
CA GLU A 322 5.24 7.89 -26.60
C GLU A 322 5.08 7.52 -28.08
N SER A 323 6.19 7.21 -28.75
CA SER A 323 6.25 6.73 -30.11
C SER A 323 7.41 5.75 -30.28
N GLU A 324 7.55 5.10 -31.43
CA GLU A 324 8.62 4.14 -31.69
C GLU A 324 10.01 4.78 -31.46
N GLY A 325 10.83 4.13 -30.64
CA GLY A 325 12.16 4.61 -30.21
C GLY A 325 12.14 5.86 -29.30
N LYS A 326 10.97 6.27 -28.82
CA LYS A 326 10.78 7.40 -27.92
C LYS A 326 9.77 7.05 -26.83
N SER A 327 10.06 6.01 -26.07
CA SER A 327 9.25 5.59 -24.91
C SER A 327 9.92 5.95 -23.60
N LEU A 328 9.16 5.96 -22.52
CA LEU A 328 9.70 6.16 -21.17
C LEU A 328 10.62 5.00 -20.77
N ILE A 329 10.40 3.80 -21.31
CA ILE A 329 11.29 2.65 -21.12
C ILE A 329 12.64 2.92 -21.78
N ASP A 330 12.66 3.37 -23.05
CA ASP A 330 13.91 3.75 -23.74
C ASP A 330 14.66 4.85 -23.00
N ALA A 331 13.93 5.82 -22.44
CA ALA A 331 14.53 6.89 -21.65
C ALA A 331 15.17 6.38 -20.36
N MET A 332 14.56 5.40 -19.68
CA MET A 332 15.10 4.77 -18.47
C MET A 332 16.31 3.88 -18.78
N GLU A 333 16.25 3.08 -19.85
CA GLU A 333 17.37 2.23 -20.28
C GLU A 333 18.64 3.03 -20.63
N GLN A 334 18.47 4.23 -21.16
CA GLN A 334 19.56 5.15 -21.51
C GLN A 334 19.89 6.17 -20.42
N GLY A 335 19.17 6.14 -19.30
CA GLY A 335 19.20 7.13 -18.25
C GLY A 335 19.94 6.70 -16.97
N ASP A 336 20.83 5.73 -17.06
CA ASP A 336 21.62 5.24 -15.92
C ASP A 336 22.41 6.37 -15.23
N GLN A 337 23.04 7.25 -16.03
CA GLN A 337 23.78 8.43 -15.51
C GLN A 337 22.87 9.42 -14.77
N ASP A 338 21.59 9.48 -15.12
CA ASP A 338 20.58 10.26 -14.42
C ASP A 338 20.04 9.53 -13.17
N GLY A 339 20.48 8.30 -12.93
CA GLY A 339 20.01 7.43 -11.85
C GLY A 339 18.62 6.84 -12.13
N MET A 340 18.24 6.69 -13.39
CA MET A 340 17.07 5.93 -13.82
C MET A 340 17.43 4.45 -13.99
N GLN A 341 16.45 3.56 -13.85
CA GLN A 341 16.65 2.12 -14.04
C GLN A 341 15.32 1.44 -14.39
N THR A 342 15.37 0.38 -15.19
CA THR A 342 14.22 -0.46 -15.52
C THR A 342 14.17 -1.69 -14.62
N PHE A 343 13.01 -2.36 -14.55
CA PHE A 343 12.89 -3.64 -13.86
C PHE A 343 13.88 -4.68 -14.41
N ASP A 344 14.00 -4.77 -15.74
CA ASP A 344 14.81 -5.81 -16.38
C ASP A 344 16.30 -5.61 -16.08
N THR A 345 16.79 -4.37 -16.00
CA THR A 345 18.17 -4.07 -15.59
C THR A 345 18.42 -4.47 -14.13
N VAL A 346 17.49 -4.16 -13.23
CA VAL A 346 17.62 -4.52 -11.80
C VAL A 346 17.57 -6.04 -11.62
N ILE A 347 16.66 -6.72 -12.32
CA ILE A 347 16.53 -8.17 -12.25
C ILE A 347 17.76 -8.86 -12.83
N GLU A 348 18.32 -8.34 -13.93
CA GLU A 348 19.60 -8.80 -14.47
C GLU A 348 20.71 -8.76 -13.42
N HIS A 349 20.86 -7.64 -12.69
CA HIS A 349 21.84 -7.51 -11.61
C HIS A 349 21.60 -8.54 -10.50
N PHE A 350 20.34 -8.73 -10.06
CA PHE A 350 20.02 -9.71 -9.03
C PHE A 350 20.36 -11.14 -9.45
N ILE A 351 20.20 -11.48 -10.73
CA ILE A 351 20.59 -12.79 -11.26
C ILE A 351 22.12 -12.92 -11.34
N ARG A 352 22.82 -11.91 -11.84
CA ARG A 352 24.29 -11.91 -11.96
C ARG A 352 25.00 -11.96 -10.61
N ASP A 353 24.40 -11.33 -9.59
CA ASP A 353 24.92 -11.29 -8.20
C ASP A 353 24.46 -12.53 -7.39
N ASP A 354 23.80 -13.52 -8.03
CA ASP A 354 23.27 -14.75 -7.41
C ASP A 354 22.31 -14.50 -6.23
N VAL A 355 21.61 -13.34 -6.25
CA VAL A 355 20.62 -12.99 -5.22
C VAL A 355 19.32 -13.77 -5.43
N VAL A 356 18.95 -14.01 -6.69
CA VAL A 356 17.75 -14.77 -7.10
C VAL A 356 18.08 -15.67 -8.28
N SER A 357 17.41 -16.83 -8.38
CA SER A 357 17.58 -17.70 -9.55
C SER A 357 16.85 -17.15 -10.78
N ILE A 358 17.29 -17.56 -11.97
CA ILE A 358 16.67 -17.16 -13.24
C ILE A 358 15.18 -17.55 -13.25
N GLU A 359 14.85 -18.78 -12.84
CA GLU A 359 13.48 -19.30 -12.83
C GLU A 359 12.57 -18.48 -11.89
N THR A 360 13.09 -18.04 -10.74
CA THR A 360 12.34 -17.24 -9.78
C THR A 360 12.16 -15.80 -10.28
N ALA A 361 13.16 -15.23 -10.92
CA ALA A 361 13.18 -13.82 -11.32
C ALA A 361 12.46 -13.54 -12.64
N LEU A 362 12.54 -14.47 -13.60
CA LEU A 362 12.00 -14.31 -14.96
C LEU A 362 10.52 -13.90 -15.02
N PRO A 363 9.59 -14.43 -14.19
CA PRO A 363 8.18 -14.02 -14.19
C PRO A 363 7.97 -12.54 -13.79
N TYR A 364 8.99 -11.92 -13.18
CA TYR A 364 8.94 -10.52 -12.73
C TYR A 364 9.56 -9.55 -13.74
N ALA A 365 10.14 -10.05 -14.84
CA ALA A 365 10.67 -9.21 -15.91
C ALA A 365 9.53 -8.50 -16.68
N THR A 366 9.83 -7.32 -17.22
CA THR A 366 8.92 -6.60 -18.13
C THR A 366 8.97 -7.24 -19.52
N ASN A 367 10.17 -7.59 -19.99
CA ASN A 367 10.39 -8.32 -21.23
C ASN A 367 11.31 -9.53 -20.97
N GLN A 368 10.67 -10.69 -20.77
CA GLN A 368 11.40 -11.94 -20.48
C GLN A 368 12.40 -12.32 -21.56
N ASN A 369 12.05 -12.14 -22.84
CA ASN A 369 12.94 -12.49 -23.95
C ASN A 369 14.19 -11.58 -23.98
N ASN A 370 14.02 -10.29 -23.78
CA ASN A 370 15.15 -9.36 -23.69
C ASN A 370 16.04 -9.67 -22.48
N LEU A 371 15.44 -9.98 -21.33
CA LEU A 371 16.21 -10.37 -20.15
C LEU A 371 17.01 -11.65 -20.42
N LEU A 372 16.41 -12.68 -21.02
CA LEU A 372 17.11 -13.92 -21.38
C LEU A 372 18.26 -13.67 -22.34
N LEU A 373 18.13 -12.75 -23.29
CA LEU A 373 19.23 -12.36 -24.18
C LEU A 373 20.37 -11.69 -23.41
N LYS A 374 20.04 -10.79 -22.45
CA LYS A 374 21.04 -10.10 -21.62
C LYS A 374 21.83 -11.04 -20.71
N ILE A 375 21.23 -12.15 -20.25
CA ILE A 375 21.87 -13.13 -19.36
C ILE A 375 22.31 -14.43 -20.10
N ALA A 376 22.28 -14.45 -21.42
CA ALA A 376 22.61 -15.64 -22.21
C ALA A 376 24.04 -16.16 -22.01
N ASP A 377 24.93 -15.33 -21.49
CA ASP A 377 26.30 -15.65 -21.10
C ASP A 377 26.41 -16.47 -19.80
N LEU A 378 25.34 -16.51 -18.99
CA LEU A 378 25.30 -17.27 -17.75
C LEU A 378 25.03 -18.75 -18.02
N ALA A 379 25.79 -19.66 -17.38
CA ALA A 379 25.59 -21.09 -17.50
C ALA A 379 24.19 -21.50 -17.01
N GLY A 380 23.41 -22.17 -17.88
CA GLY A 380 22.04 -22.62 -17.56
C GLY A 380 20.91 -21.66 -17.91
N ALA A 381 21.20 -20.54 -18.55
CA ALA A 381 20.14 -19.63 -19.01
C ALA A 381 19.23 -20.33 -20.05
N PRO A 382 17.90 -20.35 -19.88
CA PRO A 382 16.99 -20.88 -20.87
C PRO A 382 17.07 -20.05 -22.16
N LYS A 383 16.93 -20.70 -23.33
CA LYS A 383 16.95 -19.97 -24.59
C LYS A 383 15.70 -19.09 -24.73
N PRO A 384 15.84 -17.85 -25.24
CA PRO A 384 14.70 -17.00 -25.50
C PRO A 384 13.72 -17.68 -26.47
N GLN A 385 12.43 -17.63 -26.17
CA GLN A 385 11.40 -18.12 -27.08
C GLN A 385 11.34 -17.15 -28.27
N ARG A 386 11.44 -17.70 -29.50
CA ARG A 386 11.12 -16.87 -30.69
C ARG A 386 9.65 -16.46 -30.59
N PRO A 387 9.31 -15.20 -30.90
CA PRO A 387 7.91 -14.84 -31.09
C PRO A 387 7.32 -15.82 -32.12
N GLU A 388 6.19 -16.44 -31.82
CA GLU A 388 5.42 -17.17 -32.81
C GLU A 388 5.07 -16.14 -33.91
N GLU A 389 5.64 -16.29 -35.09
CA GLU A 389 5.15 -15.55 -36.27
C GLU A 389 3.67 -15.90 -36.37
N PRO A 390 2.77 -14.89 -36.51
CA PRO A 390 1.37 -15.17 -36.73
C PRO A 390 1.30 -16.08 -37.95
N ALA A 391 0.64 -17.22 -37.81
CA ALA A 391 0.45 -18.19 -38.88
C ALA A 391 0.04 -17.39 -40.14
N ARG A 392 0.91 -17.37 -41.15
CA ARG A 392 0.53 -16.82 -42.45
C ARG A 392 -0.61 -17.71 -42.93
N ASP A 393 -1.78 -17.09 -42.99
CA ASP A 393 -2.92 -17.68 -43.72
C ASP A 393 -2.46 -17.86 -45.17
N GLU A 394 -1.95 -19.07 -45.48
CA GLU A 394 -1.74 -19.52 -46.84
C GLU A 394 -3.09 -19.83 -47.52
N THR A 395 -3.97 -18.84 -47.49
CA THR A 395 -5.08 -18.82 -48.44
C THR A 395 -4.47 -18.33 -49.77
N SER A 396 -4.02 -19.30 -50.53
CA SER A 396 -3.55 -19.13 -51.87
C SER A 396 -4.52 -18.26 -52.67
N MET A 397 -4.02 -17.14 -53.19
CA MET A 397 -4.74 -16.29 -54.18
C MET A 397 -5.02 -16.97 -55.52
N LEU A 398 -4.86 -18.32 -55.58
CA LEU A 398 -5.07 -19.09 -56.81
C LEU A 398 -6.46 -19.68 -56.97
N ASP A 399 -7.34 -19.60 -55.95
CA ASP A 399 -8.70 -20.14 -56.04
C ASP A 399 -9.77 -19.16 -56.45
N LEU A 400 -9.41 -17.97 -56.94
CA LEU A 400 -10.34 -16.93 -57.41
C LEU A 400 -10.38 -16.77 -58.96
N ILE A 401 -9.88 -17.78 -59.71
CA ILE A 401 -10.01 -17.76 -61.15
C ILE A 401 -10.60 -19.10 -61.57
N GLU A 402 -11.90 -19.19 -61.66
CA GLU A 402 -12.63 -20.16 -62.49
C GLU A 402 -13.71 -19.44 -63.30
N PRO A 403 -14.09 -20.06 -64.47
CA PRO A 403 -14.25 -19.35 -65.74
C PRO A 403 -15.64 -18.81 -65.99
#